data_30b3684559cf8ac9e477d1b2dd37b968
#
_entry.id   30b3684559cf8ac9e477d1b2dd37b968
#
_cell.length_a   1.000
_cell.length_b   1.000
_cell.length_c   1.000
_cell.angle_alpha   90.00
_cell.angle_beta   90.00
_cell.angle_gamma   90.00
#
_symmetry.space_group_name_H-M   'P 1'
#
loop_
_entity.id
_entity.type
_entity.pdbx_description
1 polymer ?
#
loop_
_entity_poly.entity_id
_entity_poly.type
_entity_poly.pdbx_seq_one_letter_code
_entity_poly.pdbx_strand_id
1 'polypeptide(L)'
;MSGLDRWDPSGWGKPGKVVYCTRPGGSIDPTTLNALRAGGVEPVVSSLRGEDGKVPDEVANADMIVLAGPGGNGDAFESMRQVRFVFRPYVGYDDIDVDAANEYEMLVANVPDTFVIEVADHAMALILGVIRRLRTMDLLVRSGEWAAGAQARKLAHPMRRLSTMTLGLLGFGNIARMVAERAKPFGFTIIAHDPFIPQEVADSMGVKLVSMEELFQQSDVLSVHTFLNKDTRGLVSARLLNMMKSDAYIVNTARGPIIDEAALIDVLQKGKIAGAGLDVMEIEPLPADSPLNTLENVILAPHLASFSDEGVHLHNLRVAKIIIDVVNGKMPERKIVINKGLYDELVARPALANVEKA
;
A
#
# COMPACT_ATOMS: atom_id res chain seq x y z
N MET A 1 8.60 -33.77 -13.21
CA MET A 1 8.39 -33.00 -14.42
C MET A 1 9.24 -31.75 -14.25
N SER A 2 10.06 -31.39 -15.23
CA SER A 2 10.83 -30.15 -15.18
C SER A 2 9.83 -28.97 -15.21
N GLY A 3 10.08 -27.89 -14.47
CA GLY A 3 9.16 -26.74 -14.40
C GLY A 3 8.83 -26.06 -15.73
N LEU A 4 9.49 -26.47 -16.80
CA LEU A 4 9.32 -25.97 -18.18
C LEU A 4 7.95 -26.30 -18.79
N ASP A 5 7.29 -27.38 -18.36
CA ASP A 5 5.99 -27.79 -18.92
C ASP A 5 4.79 -26.97 -18.39
N ARG A 6 4.98 -26.25 -17.28
CA ARG A 6 3.93 -25.44 -16.66
C ARG A 6 3.52 -24.21 -17.50
N TRP A 7 4.46 -23.64 -18.25
CA TRP A 7 4.30 -22.42 -19.03
C TRP A 7 4.14 -22.69 -20.54
N ASP A 8 3.68 -23.90 -20.91
CA ASP A 8 3.39 -24.22 -22.31
C ASP A 8 2.20 -23.37 -22.80
N PRO A 9 2.39 -22.53 -23.84
CA PRO A 9 1.34 -21.68 -24.39
C PRO A 9 0.15 -22.46 -24.95
N SER A 10 0.31 -23.72 -25.34
CA SER A 10 -0.78 -24.57 -25.83
C SER A 10 -1.85 -24.85 -24.76
N GLY A 11 -1.49 -24.72 -23.47
CA GLY A 11 -2.41 -24.80 -22.34
C GLY A 11 -3.15 -23.49 -22.03
N TRP A 12 -2.77 -22.38 -22.64
CA TRP A 12 -3.34 -21.05 -22.37
C TRP A 12 -4.60 -20.74 -23.19
N GLY A 13 -4.98 -21.57 -24.12
CA GLY A 13 -6.14 -21.40 -25.00
C GLY A 13 -7.49 -21.84 -24.43
N LYS A 14 -7.57 -22.20 -23.13
CA LYS A 14 -8.82 -22.54 -22.42
C LYS A 14 -8.92 -21.63 -21.21
N PRO A 15 -10.12 -21.14 -20.84
CA PRO A 15 -10.26 -20.41 -19.60
C PRO A 15 -9.72 -21.30 -18.46
N GLY A 16 -8.60 -20.88 -17.88
CA GLY A 16 -7.95 -21.62 -16.82
C GLY A 16 -8.82 -21.61 -15.57
N LYS A 17 -8.60 -22.60 -14.68
CA LYS A 17 -9.28 -22.67 -13.38
C LYS A 17 -8.78 -21.56 -12.47
N VAL A 18 -9.69 -20.63 -12.10
CA VAL A 18 -9.43 -19.55 -11.17
C VAL A 18 -10.01 -19.90 -9.81
N VAL A 19 -9.17 -19.85 -8.77
CA VAL A 19 -9.63 -19.96 -7.37
C VAL A 19 -9.38 -18.65 -6.64
N TYR A 20 -10.47 -18.09 -6.11
CA TYR A 20 -10.46 -16.86 -5.34
C TYR A 20 -10.35 -17.20 -3.85
N CYS A 21 -9.14 -17.05 -3.30
CA CYS A 21 -8.84 -17.36 -1.91
C CYS A 21 -9.21 -16.17 -1.02
N THR A 22 -10.27 -16.32 -0.24
CA THR A 22 -10.75 -15.31 0.73
C THR A 22 -10.43 -15.75 2.16
N ARG A 23 -10.76 -14.92 3.14
CA ARG A 23 -10.91 -15.38 4.53
C ARG A 23 -12.10 -16.35 4.62
N PRO A 24 -12.14 -17.25 5.61
CA PRO A 24 -13.30 -18.11 5.81
C PRO A 24 -14.62 -17.33 5.84
N GLY A 25 -15.60 -17.72 5.04
CA GLY A 25 -16.88 -17.01 4.89
C GLY A 25 -16.84 -15.75 4.03
N GLY A 26 -15.70 -15.40 3.45
CA GLY A 26 -15.58 -14.27 2.54
C GLY A 26 -16.19 -14.55 1.18
N SER A 27 -16.44 -13.48 0.40
CA SER A 27 -17.01 -13.54 -0.95
C SER A 27 -16.25 -12.64 -1.90
N ILE A 28 -16.50 -12.83 -3.19
CA ILE A 28 -16.00 -11.93 -4.25
C ILE A 28 -16.95 -10.73 -4.32
N ASP A 29 -16.41 -9.52 -4.45
CA ASP A 29 -17.23 -8.33 -4.68
C ASP A 29 -18.14 -8.53 -5.91
N PRO A 30 -19.43 -8.14 -5.83
CA PRO A 30 -20.38 -8.34 -6.93
C PRO A 30 -19.95 -7.73 -8.26
N THR A 31 -19.27 -6.58 -8.26
CA THR A 31 -18.77 -5.93 -9.48
C THR A 31 -17.70 -6.82 -10.15
N THR A 32 -16.75 -7.32 -9.36
CA THR A 32 -15.71 -8.25 -9.85
C THR A 32 -16.35 -9.54 -10.36
N LEU A 33 -17.24 -10.16 -9.58
CA LEU A 33 -17.87 -11.43 -9.94
C LEU A 33 -18.70 -11.33 -11.24
N ASN A 34 -19.50 -10.28 -11.36
CA ASN A 34 -20.31 -10.04 -12.57
C ASN A 34 -19.42 -9.80 -13.80
N ALA A 35 -18.34 -9.03 -13.66
CA ALA A 35 -17.40 -8.80 -14.74
C ALA A 35 -16.66 -10.08 -15.15
N LEU A 36 -16.24 -10.93 -14.20
CA LEU A 36 -15.62 -12.23 -14.47
C LEU A 36 -16.57 -13.13 -15.27
N ARG A 37 -17.83 -13.27 -14.83
CA ARG A 37 -18.87 -14.06 -15.51
C ARG A 37 -19.16 -13.56 -16.91
N ALA A 38 -19.25 -12.24 -17.09
CA ALA A 38 -19.43 -11.62 -18.41
C ALA A 38 -18.23 -11.89 -19.33
N GLY A 39 -17.03 -12.05 -18.77
CA GLY A 39 -15.81 -12.45 -19.48
C GLY A 39 -15.64 -13.98 -19.67
N GLY A 40 -16.65 -14.79 -19.32
CA GLY A 40 -16.63 -16.24 -19.44
C GLY A 40 -15.84 -16.97 -18.35
N VAL A 41 -15.53 -16.30 -17.24
CA VAL A 41 -14.77 -16.85 -16.10
C VAL A 41 -15.71 -17.10 -14.92
N GLU A 42 -15.85 -18.36 -14.49
CA GLU A 42 -16.56 -18.72 -13.26
C GLU A 42 -15.54 -19.09 -12.17
N PRO A 43 -15.27 -18.20 -11.23
CA PRO A 43 -14.28 -18.46 -10.19
C PRO A 43 -14.81 -19.40 -9.10
N VAL A 44 -13.95 -20.26 -8.58
CA VAL A 44 -14.24 -21.02 -7.35
C VAL A 44 -13.83 -20.17 -6.16
N VAL A 45 -14.68 -20.04 -5.15
CA VAL A 45 -14.33 -19.36 -3.89
C VAL A 45 -13.86 -20.42 -2.89
N SER A 46 -12.70 -20.20 -2.30
CA SER A 46 -12.11 -21.07 -1.29
C SER A 46 -11.32 -20.24 -0.27
N SER A 47 -10.71 -20.88 0.71
CA SER A 47 -9.65 -20.30 1.54
C SER A 47 -8.30 -20.85 1.12
N LEU A 48 -7.22 -20.12 1.36
CA LEU A 48 -5.87 -20.59 1.05
C LEU A 48 -5.51 -21.86 1.82
N ARG A 49 -6.04 -22.00 3.04
CA ARG A 49 -5.91 -23.19 3.89
C ARG A 49 -7.28 -23.59 4.43
N GLY A 50 -7.54 -24.91 4.44
CA GLY A 50 -8.71 -25.49 5.09
C GLY A 50 -8.60 -25.44 6.62
N GLU A 51 -9.62 -25.93 7.31
CA GLU A 51 -9.65 -26.05 8.78
C GLU A 51 -8.54 -26.97 9.32
N ASP A 52 -8.10 -27.93 8.52
CA ASP A 52 -6.96 -28.82 8.82
C ASP A 52 -5.59 -28.17 8.59
N GLY A 53 -5.53 -26.90 8.19
CA GLY A 53 -4.33 -26.15 7.89
C GLY A 53 -3.68 -26.48 6.54
N LYS A 54 -4.24 -27.43 5.76
CA LYS A 54 -3.71 -27.81 4.45
C LYS A 54 -4.30 -26.93 3.34
N VAL A 55 -3.57 -26.89 2.22
CA VAL A 55 -4.08 -26.27 0.99
C VAL A 55 -5.15 -27.17 0.38
N PRO A 56 -6.38 -26.69 0.15
CA PRO A 56 -7.44 -27.48 -0.47
C PRO A 56 -7.10 -27.91 -1.90
N ASP A 57 -7.61 -29.07 -2.32
CA ASP A 57 -7.35 -29.62 -3.65
C ASP A 57 -7.74 -28.69 -4.80
N GLU A 58 -8.84 -27.95 -4.65
CA GLU A 58 -9.26 -26.96 -5.66
C GLU A 58 -8.27 -25.80 -5.79
N VAL A 59 -7.57 -25.42 -4.73
CA VAL A 59 -6.51 -24.39 -4.72
C VAL A 59 -5.23 -24.97 -5.29
N ALA A 60 -4.82 -26.16 -4.84
CA ALA A 60 -3.59 -26.84 -5.28
C ALA A 60 -3.59 -27.12 -6.79
N ASN A 61 -4.77 -27.40 -7.37
CA ASN A 61 -4.98 -27.73 -8.78
C ASN A 61 -5.57 -26.57 -9.59
N ALA A 62 -5.41 -25.31 -9.14
CA ALA A 62 -5.79 -24.13 -9.89
C ALA A 62 -4.69 -23.75 -10.90
N ASP A 63 -5.08 -23.08 -11.99
CA ASP A 63 -4.12 -22.42 -12.88
C ASP A 63 -3.71 -21.06 -12.35
N MET A 64 -4.66 -20.37 -11.71
CA MET A 64 -4.49 -19.06 -11.10
C MET A 64 -5.17 -19.03 -9.75
N ILE A 65 -4.47 -18.50 -8.75
CA ILE A 65 -5.07 -18.14 -7.46
C ILE A 65 -5.12 -16.63 -7.28
N VAL A 66 -6.24 -16.15 -6.75
CA VAL A 66 -6.43 -14.76 -6.37
C VAL A 66 -6.41 -14.68 -4.85
N LEU A 67 -5.36 -14.12 -4.27
CA LEU A 67 -5.17 -14.02 -2.83
C LEU A 67 -5.85 -12.77 -2.27
N ALA A 68 -7.17 -12.83 -2.06
CA ALA A 68 -7.95 -11.78 -1.41
C ALA A 68 -7.99 -11.91 0.13
N GLY A 69 -7.60 -13.06 0.65
CA GLY A 69 -7.38 -13.34 2.06
C GLY A 69 -5.90 -13.18 2.46
N PRO A 70 -5.50 -13.77 3.60
CA PRO A 70 -4.10 -13.82 4.02
C PRO A 70 -3.19 -14.40 2.94
N GLY A 71 -1.97 -13.87 2.86
CA GLY A 71 -1.00 -14.24 1.84
C GLY A 71 -0.45 -15.65 1.93
N GLY A 72 0.31 -16.05 0.90
CA GLY A 72 0.94 -17.36 0.78
C GLY A 72 2.39 -17.37 1.21
N ASN A 73 2.81 -18.46 1.83
CA ASN A 73 4.19 -18.76 2.18
C ASN A 73 4.70 -20.01 1.45
N GLY A 74 5.99 -20.33 1.63
CA GLY A 74 6.65 -21.47 0.97
C GLY A 74 5.89 -22.78 1.12
N ASP A 75 5.39 -23.14 2.30
CA ASP A 75 4.64 -24.38 2.54
C ASP A 75 3.36 -24.47 1.72
N ALA A 76 2.66 -23.33 1.56
CA ALA A 76 1.46 -23.28 0.72
C ALA A 76 1.83 -23.46 -0.75
N PHE A 77 2.86 -22.73 -1.23
CA PHE A 77 3.29 -22.77 -2.62
C PHE A 77 3.86 -24.14 -3.02
N GLU A 78 4.55 -24.86 -2.12
CA GLU A 78 4.99 -26.22 -2.35
C GLU A 78 3.82 -27.16 -2.73
N SER A 79 2.66 -26.97 -2.09
CA SER A 79 1.45 -27.76 -2.35
C SER A 79 0.75 -27.39 -3.68
N MET A 80 1.05 -26.24 -4.25
CA MET A 80 0.36 -25.66 -5.42
C MET A 80 1.10 -25.94 -6.73
N ARG A 81 1.37 -27.21 -7.04
CA ARG A 81 2.23 -27.60 -8.17
C ARG A 81 1.71 -27.23 -9.56
N GLN A 82 0.41 -26.92 -9.71
CA GLN A 82 -0.18 -26.52 -10.98
C GLN A 82 -0.37 -24.99 -11.10
N VAL A 83 -0.36 -24.26 -9.98
CA VAL A 83 -0.55 -22.83 -9.98
C VAL A 83 0.63 -22.14 -10.68
N ARG A 84 0.31 -21.35 -11.69
CA ARG A 84 1.27 -20.57 -12.48
C ARG A 84 1.24 -19.09 -12.12
N PHE A 85 0.08 -18.61 -11.67
CA PHE A 85 -0.15 -17.21 -11.43
C PHE A 85 -0.78 -16.98 -10.07
N VAL A 86 -0.11 -16.18 -9.26
CA VAL A 86 -0.55 -15.71 -7.94
C VAL A 86 -0.91 -14.24 -8.06
N PHE A 87 -2.16 -13.90 -7.89
CA PHE A 87 -2.64 -12.54 -8.05
C PHE A 87 -3.13 -11.97 -6.72
N ARG A 88 -2.52 -10.87 -6.29
CA ARG A 88 -2.99 -10.06 -5.17
C ARG A 88 -3.94 -9.00 -5.71
N PRO A 89 -5.25 -9.05 -5.41
CA PRO A 89 -6.21 -8.06 -5.88
C PRO A 89 -6.17 -6.76 -5.05
N TYR A 90 -4.99 -6.36 -4.56
CA TYR A 90 -4.74 -5.13 -3.78
C TYR A 90 -3.37 -4.56 -4.15
N VAL A 91 -3.08 -3.34 -3.69
CA VAL A 91 -1.78 -2.70 -3.89
C VAL A 91 -0.69 -3.39 -3.05
N GLY A 92 -0.99 -3.65 -1.76
CA GLY A 92 -0.05 -4.29 -0.84
C GLY A 92 0.07 -5.80 -1.05
N TYR A 93 1.30 -6.31 -0.97
CA TYR A 93 1.64 -7.73 -1.11
C TYR A 93 2.68 -8.20 -0.08
N ASP A 94 2.84 -7.45 0.98
CA ASP A 94 3.85 -7.63 2.03
C ASP A 94 3.68 -8.94 2.83
N ASP A 95 2.55 -9.62 2.68
CA ASP A 95 2.24 -10.93 3.25
C ASP A 95 2.39 -12.10 2.25
N ILE A 96 2.94 -11.85 1.04
CA ILE A 96 3.24 -12.88 0.04
C ILE A 96 4.75 -13.14 0.04
N ASP A 97 5.14 -14.41 0.21
CA ASP A 97 6.51 -14.85 0.08
C ASP A 97 6.89 -14.96 -1.41
N VAL A 98 7.39 -13.84 -1.94
CA VAL A 98 7.76 -13.71 -3.37
C VAL A 98 8.97 -14.58 -3.70
N ASP A 99 9.90 -14.76 -2.75
CA ASP A 99 11.09 -15.59 -2.95
C ASP A 99 10.67 -17.06 -3.10
N ALA A 100 9.79 -17.55 -2.23
CA ALA A 100 9.21 -18.88 -2.38
C ALA A 100 8.39 -19.04 -3.67
N ALA A 101 7.63 -18.03 -4.07
CA ALA A 101 6.91 -18.07 -5.36
C ALA A 101 7.86 -18.22 -6.55
N ASN A 102 9.04 -17.59 -6.50
CA ASN A 102 10.09 -17.75 -7.53
C ASN A 102 10.63 -19.17 -7.58
N GLU A 103 10.87 -19.83 -6.42
CA GLU A 103 11.36 -21.21 -6.36
C GLU A 103 10.40 -22.18 -7.05
N TYR A 104 9.10 -21.89 -7.01
CA TYR A 104 8.07 -22.71 -7.67
C TYR A 104 7.66 -22.17 -9.05
N GLU A 105 8.41 -21.23 -9.62
CA GLU A 105 8.14 -20.60 -10.94
C GLU A 105 6.71 -20.03 -11.05
N MET A 106 6.19 -19.43 -9.98
CA MET A 106 4.89 -18.78 -9.96
C MET A 106 5.05 -17.28 -10.20
N LEU A 107 4.38 -16.73 -11.22
CA LEU A 107 4.31 -15.29 -11.42
C LEU A 107 3.41 -14.67 -10.35
N VAL A 108 3.95 -13.66 -9.66
CA VAL A 108 3.21 -12.88 -8.67
C VAL A 108 2.92 -11.50 -9.23
N ALA A 109 1.65 -11.09 -9.19
CA ALA A 109 1.24 -9.76 -9.61
C ALA A 109 0.24 -9.14 -8.63
N ASN A 110 0.13 -7.82 -8.69
CA ASN A 110 -0.82 -7.05 -7.88
C ASN A 110 -1.53 -5.97 -8.72
N VAL A 111 -2.21 -5.02 -8.08
CA VAL A 111 -2.88 -3.88 -8.74
C VAL A 111 -2.27 -2.58 -8.23
N PRO A 112 -1.09 -2.15 -8.72
CA PRO A 112 -0.36 -1.01 -8.19
C PRO A 112 -0.87 0.35 -8.66
N ASP A 113 -1.76 0.38 -9.64
CA ASP A 113 -2.23 1.58 -10.33
C ASP A 113 -3.65 2.02 -9.93
N THR A 114 -4.23 1.40 -8.90
CA THR A 114 -5.52 1.80 -8.34
C THR A 114 -5.33 2.53 -7.00
N PHE A 115 -6.33 3.32 -6.61
CA PHE A 115 -6.38 4.06 -5.34
C PHE A 115 -5.29 5.13 -5.15
N VAL A 116 -4.52 5.46 -6.19
CA VAL A 116 -3.47 6.49 -6.10
C VAL A 116 -4.07 7.85 -5.76
N ILE A 117 -5.25 8.15 -6.33
CA ILE A 117 -5.99 9.39 -6.11
C ILE A 117 -6.46 9.47 -4.66
N GLU A 118 -7.16 8.44 -4.21
CA GLU A 118 -7.77 8.35 -2.89
C GLU A 118 -6.72 8.46 -1.78
N VAL A 119 -5.64 7.67 -1.89
CA VAL A 119 -4.57 7.70 -0.90
C VAL A 119 -3.84 9.04 -0.86
N ALA A 120 -3.64 9.69 -2.03
CA ALA A 120 -3.04 11.02 -2.07
C ALA A 120 -3.96 12.08 -1.45
N ASP A 121 -5.28 12.00 -1.68
CA ASP A 121 -6.28 12.89 -1.09
C ASP A 121 -6.34 12.71 0.42
N HIS A 122 -6.34 11.44 0.89
CA HIS A 122 -6.36 11.14 2.32
C HIS A 122 -5.07 11.57 3.02
N ALA A 123 -3.89 11.37 2.40
CA ALA A 123 -2.63 11.87 2.91
C ALA A 123 -2.65 13.40 3.07
N MET A 124 -3.16 14.13 2.07
CA MET A 124 -3.33 15.59 2.17
C MET A 124 -4.32 15.98 3.27
N ALA A 125 -5.42 15.24 3.44
CA ALA A 125 -6.37 15.48 4.53
C ALA A 125 -5.71 15.33 5.90
N LEU A 126 -4.91 14.28 6.12
CA LEU A 126 -4.13 14.09 7.36
C LEU A 126 -3.06 15.19 7.52
N ILE A 127 -2.29 15.51 6.46
CA ILE A 127 -1.28 16.59 6.49
C ILE A 127 -1.91 17.91 6.95
N LEU A 128 -2.99 18.33 6.31
CA LEU A 128 -3.69 19.56 6.65
C LEU A 128 -4.34 19.45 8.04
N GLY A 129 -4.92 18.30 8.37
CA GLY A 129 -5.57 18.03 9.65
C GLY A 129 -4.62 18.19 10.85
N VAL A 130 -3.41 17.61 10.77
CA VAL A 130 -2.42 17.71 11.84
C VAL A 130 -1.83 19.12 11.96
N ILE A 131 -1.46 19.76 10.84
CA ILE A 131 -0.90 21.12 10.85
C ILE A 131 -1.92 22.12 11.41
N ARG A 132 -3.19 21.98 11.00
CA ARG A 132 -4.28 22.86 11.44
C ARG A 132 -4.87 22.44 12.78
N ARG A 133 -4.36 21.36 13.40
CA ARG A 133 -4.82 20.81 14.69
C ARG A 133 -6.34 20.60 14.74
N LEU A 134 -6.92 20.10 13.63
CA LEU A 134 -8.38 20.02 13.49
C LEU A 134 -9.00 19.16 14.59
N ARG A 135 -8.38 18.03 14.97
CA ARG A 135 -8.87 17.18 16.07
C ARG A 135 -8.90 17.92 17.39
N THR A 136 -7.81 18.59 17.76
CA THR A 136 -7.72 19.36 19.02
C THR A 136 -8.77 20.46 19.07
N MET A 137 -8.99 21.16 17.95
CA MET A 137 -10.01 22.23 17.88
C MET A 137 -11.43 21.68 17.98
N ASP A 138 -11.73 20.56 17.32
CA ASP A 138 -13.03 19.90 17.40
C ASP A 138 -13.32 19.43 18.82
N LEU A 139 -12.36 18.77 19.47
CA LEU A 139 -12.48 18.31 20.85
C LEU A 139 -12.71 19.47 21.83
N LEU A 140 -12.00 20.58 21.67
CA LEU A 140 -12.18 21.77 22.51
C LEU A 140 -13.62 22.32 22.42
N VAL A 141 -14.18 22.34 21.23
CA VAL A 141 -15.57 22.83 21.06
C VAL A 141 -16.57 21.84 21.66
N ARG A 142 -16.37 20.54 21.41
CA ARG A 142 -17.29 19.49 21.90
C ARG A 142 -17.26 19.31 23.43
N SER A 143 -16.11 19.57 24.08
CA SER A 143 -16.00 19.51 25.54
C SER A 143 -16.76 20.65 26.25
N GLY A 144 -17.19 21.67 25.53
CA GLY A 144 -17.80 22.86 26.11
C GLY A 144 -16.80 23.85 26.73
N GLU A 145 -15.50 23.55 26.66
CA GLU A 145 -14.44 24.39 27.25
C GLU A 145 -14.06 25.61 26.39
N TRP A 146 -14.70 25.80 25.25
CA TRP A 146 -14.50 26.93 24.36
C TRP A 146 -15.11 28.25 24.90
N ALA A 147 -14.99 28.47 26.20
CA ALA A 147 -15.68 29.60 26.84
C ALA A 147 -14.93 30.94 26.74
N ALA A 148 -13.65 30.94 26.43
CA ALA A 148 -12.89 32.20 26.32
C ALA A 148 -11.80 32.08 25.25
N GLY A 149 -11.82 32.94 24.27
CA GLY A 149 -10.93 32.95 23.11
C GLY A 149 -9.41 32.88 23.37
N ALA A 150 -8.97 33.11 24.61
CA ALA A 150 -7.59 32.99 25.05
C ALA A 150 -7.09 31.53 25.06
N GLN A 151 -7.91 30.57 25.53
CA GLN A 151 -7.53 29.16 25.60
C GLN A 151 -7.42 28.53 24.21
N ALA A 152 -8.38 28.81 23.34
CA ALA A 152 -8.35 28.34 21.96
C ALA A 152 -7.09 28.84 21.22
N ARG A 153 -6.70 30.10 21.43
CA ARG A 153 -5.46 30.64 20.87
C ARG A 153 -4.21 29.98 21.42
N LYS A 154 -4.17 29.66 22.71
CA LYS A 154 -3.05 28.96 23.34
C LYS A 154 -2.89 27.53 22.79
N LEU A 155 -3.99 26.81 22.62
CA LEU A 155 -3.99 25.47 22.04
C LEU A 155 -3.64 25.48 20.53
N ALA A 156 -3.99 26.56 19.82
CA ALA A 156 -3.62 26.72 18.43
C ALA A 156 -2.13 27.04 18.21
N HIS A 157 -1.42 27.50 19.25
CA HIS A 157 -0.03 27.95 19.11
C HIS A 157 0.99 26.85 19.38
N PRO A 158 2.09 26.74 18.58
CA PRO A 158 2.36 27.47 17.34
C PRO A 158 1.57 26.89 16.17
N MET A 159 1.04 27.76 15.31
CA MET A 159 0.42 27.37 14.03
C MET A 159 1.05 28.17 12.92
N ARG A 160 1.80 27.48 12.06
CA ARG A 160 2.58 28.11 10.99
C ARG A 160 1.77 28.26 9.70
N ARG A 161 2.20 29.19 8.87
CA ARG A 161 1.67 29.40 7.53
C ARG A 161 2.22 28.30 6.61
N LEU A 162 1.36 27.61 5.84
CA LEU A 162 1.76 26.46 5.00
C LEU A 162 2.85 26.83 3.99
N SER A 163 2.80 28.03 3.43
CA SER A 163 3.80 28.52 2.46
C SER A 163 5.20 28.79 3.05
N THR A 164 5.36 28.64 4.36
CA THR A 164 6.67 28.71 5.04
C THR A 164 7.15 27.33 5.52
N MET A 165 6.43 26.27 5.15
CA MET A 165 6.69 24.91 5.62
C MET A 165 7.28 24.05 4.53
N THR A 166 8.12 23.11 4.94
CA THR A 166 8.69 22.07 4.09
C THR A 166 7.90 20.76 4.29
N LEU A 167 7.34 20.24 3.19
CA LEU A 167 6.75 18.90 3.12
C LEU A 167 7.83 17.94 2.64
N GLY A 168 8.20 16.98 3.49
CA GLY A 168 9.09 15.87 3.15
C GLY A 168 8.30 14.65 2.72
N LEU A 169 8.72 13.99 1.65
CA LEU A 169 8.11 12.77 1.13
C LEU A 169 9.12 11.62 1.24
N LEU A 170 8.84 10.64 2.08
CA LEU A 170 9.65 9.42 2.19
C LEU A 170 9.11 8.38 1.19
N GLY A 171 9.86 8.16 0.10
CA GLY A 171 9.40 7.53 -1.13
C GLY A 171 8.82 8.57 -2.11
N PHE A 172 9.13 8.43 -3.41
CA PHE A 172 8.67 9.35 -4.46
C PHE A 172 8.02 8.60 -5.63
N GLY A 173 7.19 7.58 -5.29
CA GLY A 173 6.36 6.82 -6.22
C GLY A 173 5.10 7.58 -6.67
N ASN A 174 4.13 6.86 -7.24
CA ASN A 174 2.91 7.45 -7.81
C ASN A 174 2.11 8.27 -6.79
N ILE A 175 1.89 7.75 -5.59
CA ILE A 175 1.13 8.43 -4.53
C ILE A 175 1.87 9.69 -4.09
N ALA A 176 3.17 9.60 -3.78
CA ALA A 176 3.95 10.75 -3.33
C ALA A 176 4.00 11.88 -4.36
N ARG A 177 4.11 11.55 -5.65
CA ARG A 177 4.05 12.53 -6.73
C ARG A 177 2.71 13.23 -6.79
N MET A 178 1.63 12.50 -6.63
CA MET A 178 0.29 13.06 -6.60
C MET A 178 0.05 13.91 -5.35
N VAL A 179 0.61 13.54 -4.20
CA VAL A 179 0.64 14.40 -2.99
C VAL A 179 1.43 15.68 -3.26
N ALA A 180 2.59 15.59 -3.93
CA ALA A 180 3.37 16.77 -4.30
C ALA A 180 2.59 17.74 -5.20
N GLU A 181 1.87 17.23 -6.20
CA GLU A 181 1.01 18.04 -7.07
C GLU A 181 -0.08 18.77 -6.29
N ARG A 182 -0.73 18.07 -5.34
CA ARG A 182 -1.77 18.65 -4.48
C ARG A 182 -1.24 19.65 -3.46
N ALA A 183 -0.03 19.44 -2.96
CA ALA A 183 0.59 20.30 -1.96
C ALA A 183 1.11 21.64 -2.53
N LYS A 184 1.50 21.67 -3.80
CA LYS A 184 2.01 22.89 -4.46
C LYS A 184 1.08 24.11 -4.34
N PRO A 185 -0.23 24.04 -4.62
CA PRO A 185 -1.13 25.17 -4.49
C PRO A 185 -1.22 25.76 -3.07
N PHE A 186 -0.88 24.96 -2.04
CA PHE A 186 -0.79 25.42 -0.66
C PHE A 186 0.53 26.16 -0.36
N GLY A 187 1.47 26.15 -1.30
CA GLY A 187 2.74 26.89 -1.21
C GLY A 187 3.84 26.15 -0.46
N PHE A 188 3.73 24.86 -0.20
CA PHE A 188 4.80 24.08 0.43
C PHE A 188 6.09 24.08 -0.39
N THR A 189 7.24 24.19 0.29
CA THR A 189 8.48 23.68 -0.26
C THR A 189 8.48 22.17 -0.16
N ILE A 190 8.75 21.46 -1.27
CA ILE A 190 8.66 19.99 -1.29
C ILE A 190 10.04 19.39 -1.50
N ILE A 191 10.42 18.47 -0.60
CA ILE A 191 11.63 17.66 -0.70
C ILE A 191 11.24 16.19 -0.63
N ALA A 192 12.05 15.30 -1.20
CA ALA A 192 11.79 13.87 -1.17
C ALA A 192 13.09 13.08 -0.96
N HIS A 193 12.93 11.85 -0.43
CA HIS A 193 13.98 10.85 -0.43
C HIS A 193 13.46 9.57 -1.08
N ASP A 194 14.12 9.18 -2.16
CA ASP A 194 13.88 7.90 -2.84
C ASP A 194 15.16 7.49 -3.57
N PRO A 195 15.81 6.37 -3.19
CA PRO A 195 17.08 5.97 -3.79
C PRO A 195 16.94 5.39 -5.21
N PHE A 196 15.70 5.14 -5.67
CA PHE A 196 15.43 4.50 -6.96
C PHE A 196 14.93 5.47 -8.03
N ILE A 197 14.64 6.72 -7.65
CA ILE A 197 14.08 7.71 -8.57
C ILE A 197 15.22 8.62 -9.09
N PRO A 198 15.38 8.76 -10.43
CA PRO A 198 16.32 9.71 -11.00
C PRO A 198 15.98 11.16 -10.61
N GLN A 199 17.02 11.99 -10.42
CA GLN A 199 16.86 13.41 -10.06
C GLN A 199 15.99 14.17 -11.07
N GLU A 200 16.12 13.86 -12.36
CA GLU A 200 15.37 14.51 -13.45
C GLU A 200 13.85 14.34 -13.29
N VAL A 201 13.41 13.21 -12.73
CA VAL A 201 11.99 12.96 -12.46
C VAL A 201 11.48 13.89 -11.36
N ALA A 202 12.25 14.08 -10.30
CA ALA A 202 11.88 14.99 -9.21
C ALA A 202 11.95 16.46 -9.68
N ASP A 203 12.97 16.83 -10.45
CA ASP A 203 13.17 18.18 -11.00
C ASP A 203 12.01 18.58 -11.91
N SER A 204 11.51 17.66 -12.74
CA SER A 204 10.34 17.91 -13.61
C SER A 204 9.09 18.29 -12.82
N MET A 205 9.04 17.90 -11.55
CA MET A 205 7.97 18.21 -10.61
C MET A 205 8.35 19.33 -9.63
N GLY A 206 9.50 19.99 -9.77
CA GLY A 206 9.97 21.02 -8.86
C GLY A 206 10.19 20.51 -7.43
N VAL A 207 10.58 19.25 -7.28
CA VAL A 207 10.87 18.58 -6.01
C VAL A 207 12.36 18.30 -5.93
N LYS A 208 12.98 18.64 -4.79
CA LYS A 208 14.40 18.36 -4.55
C LYS A 208 14.55 17.01 -3.87
N LEU A 209 15.37 16.10 -4.45
CA LEU A 209 15.79 14.90 -3.74
C LEU A 209 16.90 15.24 -2.73
N VAL A 210 16.79 14.64 -1.55
CA VAL A 210 17.73 14.86 -0.44
C VAL A 210 18.11 13.52 0.21
N SER A 211 19.14 13.52 1.05
CA SER A 211 19.48 12.35 1.86
C SER A 211 18.38 12.03 2.87
N MET A 212 18.39 10.82 3.42
CA MET A 212 17.46 10.40 4.46
C MET A 212 17.51 11.33 5.67
N GLU A 213 18.69 11.64 6.15
CA GLU A 213 18.91 12.52 7.30
C GLU A 213 18.42 13.94 7.02
N GLU A 214 18.73 14.48 5.86
CA GLU A 214 18.24 15.82 5.46
C GLU A 214 16.73 15.86 5.38
N LEU A 215 16.08 14.78 4.88
CA LEU A 215 14.64 14.69 4.84
C LEU A 215 14.03 14.88 6.24
N PHE A 216 14.51 14.15 7.24
CA PHE A 216 14.00 14.23 8.61
C PHE A 216 14.32 15.58 9.27
N GLN A 217 15.52 16.12 9.07
CA GLN A 217 15.93 17.39 9.67
C GLN A 217 15.21 18.61 9.08
N GLN A 218 14.90 18.58 7.78
CA GLN A 218 14.34 19.76 7.09
C GLN A 218 12.82 19.75 7.05
N SER A 219 12.17 18.59 7.19
CA SER A 219 10.71 18.49 7.13
C SER A 219 10.02 19.17 8.30
N ASP A 220 9.03 19.99 8.00
CA ASP A 220 8.03 20.46 8.94
C ASP A 220 6.84 19.49 9.02
N VAL A 221 6.58 18.79 7.91
CA VAL A 221 5.70 17.61 7.85
C VAL A 221 6.39 16.56 7.01
N LEU A 222 6.53 15.36 7.56
CA LEU A 222 7.04 14.18 6.86
C LEU A 222 5.88 13.27 6.51
N SER A 223 5.71 12.92 5.24
CA SER A 223 4.70 11.96 4.78
C SER A 223 5.35 10.71 4.21
N VAL A 224 4.92 9.54 4.71
CA VAL A 224 5.50 8.23 4.38
C VAL A 224 4.74 7.60 3.22
N HIS A 225 5.45 7.28 2.13
CA HIS A 225 4.91 6.71 0.89
C HIS A 225 5.74 5.55 0.32
N THR A 226 6.68 5.03 1.10
CA THR A 226 7.45 3.85 0.71
C THR A 226 6.64 2.56 0.94
N PHE A 227 6.95 1.51 0.18
CA PHE A 227 6.32 0.20 0.39
C PHE A 227 7.05 -0.58 1.52
N LEU A 228 6.33 -1.52 2.14
CA LEU A 228 6.89 -2.37 3.19
C LEU A 228 7.60 -3.59 2.60
N ASN A 229 8.84 -3.77 2.97
CA ASN A 229 9.64 -4.98 2.74
C ASN A 229 10.65 -5.15 3.88
N LYS A 230 11.59 -6.11 3.75
CA LYS A 230 12.64 -6.37 4.75
C LYS A 230 13.56 -5.17 5.02
N ASP A 231 13.79 -4.33 4.00
CA ASP A 231 14.72 -3.20 4.10
C ASP A 231 14.03 -1.92 4.61
N THR A 232 12.70 -1.84 4.48
CA THR A 232 11.90 -0.68 4.88
C THR A 232 11.13 -0.89 6.20
N ARG A 233 11.11 -2.10 6.73
CA ARG A 233 10.56 -2.39 8.07
C ARG A 233 11.41 -1.70 9.13
N GLY A 234 10.76 -0.86 9.98
CA GLY A 234 11.44 -0.06 10.99
C GLY A 234 12.38 1.01 10.42
N LEU A 235 12.26 1.34 9.13
CA LEU A 235 13.07 2.36 8.47
C LEU A 235 13.02 3.70 9.21
N VAL A 236 11.81 4.12 9.62
CA VAL A 236 11.60 5.30 10.44
C VAL A 236 11.87 4.93 11.90
N SER A 237 13.15 4.88 12.24
CA SER A 237 13.67 4.47 13.54
C SER A 237 13.66 5.59 14.57
N ALA A 238 13.88 5.24 15.86
CA ALA A 238 14.05 6.20 16.93
C ALA A 238 15.14 7.25 16.61
N ARG A 239 16.23 6.85 15.95
CA ARG A 239 17.31 7.77 15.52
C ARG A 239 16.78 8.85 14.60
N LEU A 240 16.03 8.46 13.56
CA LEU A 240 15.50 9.40 12.57
C LEU A 240 14.39 10.28 13.16
N LEU A 241 13.49 9.72 13.98
CA LEU A 241 12.45 10.48 14.66
C LEU A 241 13.03 11.58 15.58
N ASN A 242 14.15 11.29 16.26
CA ASN A 242 14.83 12.28 17.10
C ASN A 242 15.59 13.36 16.31
N MET A 243 15.75 13.23 14.98
CA MET A 243 16.32 14.26 14.11
C MET A 243 15.26 15.26 13.62
N MET A 244 13.96 14.96 13.79
CA MET A 244 12.88 15.85 13.38
C MET A 244 12.84 17.13 14.24
N LYS A 245 12.30 18.20 13.65
CA LYS A 245 12.05 19.45 14.38
C LYS A 245 10.99 19.22 15.47
N SER A 246 11.09 19.96 16.57
CA SER A 246 10.15 19.81 17.69
C SER A 246 8.72 20.26 17.37
N ASP A 247 8.54 21.06 16.32
CA ASP A 247 7.24 21.49 15.81
C ASP A 247 6.83 20.73 14.54
N ALA A 248 7.55 19.67 14.18
CA ALA A 248 7.26 18.84 13.00
C ALA A 248 6.14 17.83 13.26
N TYR A 249 5.52 17.40 12.18
CA TYR A 249 4.50 16.35 12.14
C TYR A 249 4.96 15.18 11.27
N ILE A 250 4.42 13.99 11.55
CA ILE A 250 4.59 12.81 10.68
C ILE A 250 3.23 12.27 10.25
N VAL A 251 3.11 11.87 8.98
CA VAL A 251 1.90 11.28 8.41
C VAL A 251 2.26 9.94 7.76
N ASN A 252 1.47 8.90 8.04
CA ASN A 252 1.66 7.58 7.45
C ASN A 252 0.35 7.04 6.86
N THR A 253 0.31 6.91 5.53
CA THR A 253 -0.75 6.26 4.75
C THR A 253 -0.21 5.08 3.95
N ALA A 254 1.02 4.61 4.27
CA ALA A 254 1.67 3.50 3.58
C ALA A 254 1.47 2.17 4.33
N ARG A 255 2.32 1.88 5.32
CA ARG A 255 2.22 0.71 6.21
C ARG A 255 2.73 1.05 7.60
N GLY A 256 2.04 0.57 8.64
CA GLY A 256 2.42 0.80 10.04
C GLY A 256 3.86 0.36 10.35
N PRO A 257 4.26 -0.89 10.03
CA PRO A 257 5.60 -1.39 10.36
C PRO A 257 6.78 -0.71 9.66
N ILE A 258 6.56 0.29 8.81
CA ILE A 258 7.65 1.15 8.29
C ILE A 258 8.18 2.05 9.39
N ILE A 259 7.34 2.43 10.34
CA ILE A 259 7.72 3.22 11.50
C ILE A 259 7.91 2.29 12.70
N ASP A 260 8.96 2.49 13.47
CA ASP A 260 9.07 1.96 14.82
C ASP A 260 8.01 2.64 15.68
N GLU A 261 6.85 1.98 15.85
CA GLU A 261 5.68 2.55 16.52
C GLU A 261 5.96 2.86 17.99
N ALA A 262 6.77 2.04 18.67
CA ALA A 262 7.14 2.28 20.04
C ALA A 262 7.97 3.57 20.15
N ALA A 263 8.92 3.78 19.26
CA ALA A 263 9.71 5.01 19.19
C ALA A 263 8.85 6.23 18.81
N LEU A 264 7.87 6.07 17.92
CA LEU A 264 6.93 7.13 17.55
C LEU A 264 6.09 7.55 18.77
N ILE A 265 5.56 6.60 19.53
CA ILE A 265 4.78 6.85 20.75
C ILE A 265 5.65 7.62 21.76
N ASP A 266 6.89 7.20 21.97
CA ASP A 266 7.82 7.85 22.89
C ASP A 266 8.07 9.33 22.55
N VAL A 267 8.36 9.63 21.26
CA VAL A 267 8.61 11.02 20.85
C VAL A 267 7.34 11.88 20.88
N LEU A 268 6.16 11.29 20.64
CA LEU A 268 4.87 11.99 20.74
C LEU A 268 4.51 12.31 22.18
N GLN A 269 4.66 11.35 23.09
CA GLN A 269 4.39 11.52 24.54
C GLN A 269 5.32 12.55 25.19
N LYS A 270 6.58 12.56 24.75
CA LYS A 270 7.59 13.54 25.25
C LYS A 270 7.48 14.91 24.57
N GLY A 271 6.58 15.09 23.61
CA GLY A 271 6.48 16.33 22.84
C GLY A 271 7.73 16.67 22.05
N LYS A 272 8.49 15.65 21.62
CA LYS A 272 9.68 15.81 20.77
C LYS A 272 9.31 16.19 19.35
N ILE A 273 8.12 15.78 18.89
CA ILE A 273 7.47 16.24 17.65
C ILE A 273 6.06 16.71 17.99
N ALA A 274 5.49 17.55 17.14
CA ALA A 274 4.21 18.20 17.43
C ALA A 274 3.01 17.25 17.34
N GLY A 275 3.06 16.23 16.49
CA GLY A 275 1.96 15.27 16.35
C GLY A 275 2.12 14.33 15.15
N ALA A 276 1.10 13.47 14.97
CA ALA A 276 1.06 12.50 13.87
C ALA A 276 -0.33 12.36 13.26
N GLY A 277 -0.38 11.95 11.99
CA GLY A 277 -1.58 11.50 11.28
C GLY A 277 -1.36 10.09 10.75
N LEU A 278 -2.08 9.11 11.26
CA LEU A 278 -1.85 7.69 10.98
C LEU A 278 -3.13 7.05 10.43
N ASP A 279 -3.06 6.58 9.20
CA ASP A 279 -4.10 5.70 8.63
C ASP A 279 -3.78 4.22 8.87
N VAL A 280 -2.51 3.93 9.17
CA VAL A 280 -1.98 2.58 9.35
C VAL A 280 -1.15 2.48 10.63
N MET A 281 -1.23 1.33 11.32
CA MET A 281 -0.56 1.03 12.56
C MET A 281 0.25 -0.28 12.46
N GLU A 282 1.15 -0.52 13.40
CA GLU A 282 1.96 -1.74 13.40
C GLU A 282 1.09 -2.99 13.60
N ILE A 283 0.09 -2.89 14.45
CA ILE A 283 -0.92 -3.93 14.68
C ILE A 283 -2.29 -3.38 14.28
N GLU A 284 -2.96 -4.07 13.38
CA GLU A 284 -4.30 -3.71 12.89
C GLU A 284 -5.28 -4.88 13.07
N PRO A 285 -6.46 -4.65 13.67
CA PRO A 285 -6.96 -3.38 14.26
C PRO A 285 -6.11 -2.92 15.45
N LEU A 286 -6.03 -1.57 15.63
CA LEU A 286 -5.30 -0.97 16.75
C LEU A 286 -5.79 -1.51 18.10
N PRO A 287 -4.91 -2.08 18.95
CA PRO A 287 -5.30 -2.58 20.26
C PRO A 287 -5.96 -1.50 21.14
N ALA A 288 -6.97 -1.90 21.92
CA ALA A 288 -7.73 -0.97 22.75
C ALA A 288 -6.87 -0.28 23.84
N ASP A 289 -5.79 -0.91 24.26
CA ASP A 289 -4.83 -0.41 25.24
C ASP A 289 -3.65 0.33 24.62
N SER A 290 -3.63 0.52 23.30
CA SER A 290 -2.57 1.28 22.65
C SER A 290 -2.52 2.72 23.15
N PRO A 291 -1.33 3.23 23.51
CA PRO A 291 -1.17 4.63 23.93
C PRO A 291 -1.61 5.63 22.86
N LEU A 292 -1.58 5.27 21.56
CA LEU A 292 -2.04 6.11 20.45
C LEU A 292 -3.50 6.56 20.63
N ASN A 293 -4.34 5.74 21.26
CA ASN A 293 -5.76 6.05 21.49
C ASN A 293 -5.97 7.29 22.37
N THR A 294 -5.02 7.60 23.26
CA THR A 294 -5.13 8.68 24.25
C THR A 294 -4.36 9.94 23.86
N LEU A 295 -3.52 9.88 22.81
CA LEU A 295 -2.72 11.04 22.39
C LEU A 295 -3.60 12.05 21.64
N GLU A 296 -3.75 13.26 22.21
CA GLU A 296 -4.55 14.34 21.62
C GLU A 296 -3.92 14.93 20.36
N ASN A 297 -2.59 14.81 20.23
CA ASN A 297 -1.82 15.30 19.08
C ASN A 297 -1.70 14.28 17.93
N VAL A 298 -2.52 13.21 17.94
CA VAL A 298 -2.54 12.18 16.90
C VAL A 298 -3.92 12.12 16.27
N ILE A 299 -3.99 12.11 14.94
CA ILE A 299 -5.19 11.78 14.15
C ILE A 299 -5.05 10.33 13.70
N LEU A 300 -6.05 9.49 14.00
CA LEU A 300 -6.10 8.09 13.61
C LEU A 300 -7.21 7.87 12.57
N ALA A 301 -6.92 7.06 11.56
CA ALA A 301 -7.89 6.55 10.61
C ALA A 301 -7.73 5.01 10.49
N PRO A 302 -8.78 4.25 10.14
CA PRO A 302 -8.79 2.81 10.25
C PRO A 302 -8.37 2.09 8.95
N HIS A 303 -7.23 2.47 8.35
CA HIS A 303 -6.67 1.93 7.10
C HIS A 303 -7.66 2.03 5.93
N LEU A 304 -8.27 3.20 5.75
CA LEU A 304 -9.26 3.50 4.71
C LEU A 304 -8.82 4.59 3.73
N ALA A 305 -7.53 4.90 3.67
CA ALA A 305 -7.00 5.90 2.75
C ALA A 305 -7.33 5.60 1.28
N SER A 306 -7.53 4.33 0.93
CA SER A 306 -7.86 3.89 -0.44
C SER A 306 -9.36 3.95 -0.77
N PHE A 307 -10.23 4.31 0.17
CA PHE A 307 -11.67 4.16 -0.01
C PHE A 307 -12.31 5.37 -0.71
N SER A 308 -12.95 5.11 -1.84
CA SER A 308 -14.03 5.89 -2.45
C SER A 308 -14.94 4.92 -3.22
N ASP A 309 -16.22 5.26 -3.39
CA ASP A 309 -17.16 4.39 -4.10
C ASP A 309 -16.73 4.19 -5.56
N GLU A 310 -16.27 5.26 -6.22
CA GLU A 310 -15.77 5.23 -7.59
C GLU A 310 -14.46 4.45 -7.68
N GLY A 311 -13.52 4.68 -6.75
CA GLY A 311 -12.24 3.99 -6.69
C GLY A 311 -12.41 2.49 -6.52
N VAL A 312 -13.28 2.06 -5.61
CA VAL A 312 -13.62 0.64 -5.38
C VAL A 312 -14.24 0.02 -6.64
N HIS A 313 -15.18 0.71 -7.28
CA HIS A 313 -15.81 0.22 -8.52
C HIS A 313 -14.77 0.03 -9.64
N LEU A 314 -13.94 1.03 -9.92
CA LEU A 314 -12.91 0.96 -10.96
C LEU A 314 -11.86 -0.11 -10.63
N HIS A 315 -11.46 -0.23 -9.37
CA HIS A 315 -10.56 -1.26 -8.90
C HIS A 315 -11.10 -2.67 -9.19
N ASN A 316 -12.35 -2.92 -8.83
CA ASN A 316 -12.99 -4.22 -9.04
C ASN A 316 -13.08 -4.60 -10.52
N LEU A 317 -13.36 -3.64 -11.41
CA LEU A 317 -13.30 -3.84 -12.85
C LEU A 317 -11.87 -4.12 -13.34
N ARG A 318 -10.87 -3.42 -12.80
CA ARG A 318 -9.45 -3.65 -13.13
C ARG A 318 -8.99 -5.04 -12.70
N VAL A 319 -9.37 -5.48 -11.50
CA VAL A 319 -9.12 -6.84 -10.98
C VAL A 319 -9.71 -7.89 -11.92
N ALA A 320 -11.00 -7.77 -12.27
CA ALA A 320 -11.65 -8.70 -13.18
C ALA A 320 -10.97 -8.75 -14.55
N LYS A 321 -10.62 -7.58 -15.11
CA LYS A 321 -9.93 -7.49 -16.39
C LYS A 321 -8.59 -8.24 -16.39
N ILE A 322 -7.76 -8.05 -15.36
CA ILE A 322 -6.46 -8.74 -15.24
C ILE A 322 -6.68 -10.25 -15.20
N ILE A 323 -7.63 -10.73 -14.38
CA ILE A 323 -7.93 -12.17 -14.27
C ILE A 323 -8.37 -12.72 -15.63
N ILE A 324 -9.33 -12.06 -16.31
CA ILE A 324 -9.85 -12.49 -17.62
C ILE A 324 -8.72 -12.55 -18.66
N ASP A 325 -7.87 -11.51 -18.72
CA ASP A 325 -6.77 -11.47 -19.69
C ASP A 325 -5.79 -12.64 -19.46
N VAL A 326 -5.40 -12.89 -18.21
CA VAL A 326 -4.43 -13.95 -17.86
C VAL A 326 -4.99 -15.35 -18.15
N VAL A 327 -6.22 -15.66 -17.75
CA VAL A 327 -6.79 -17.01 -17.96
C VAL A 327 -7.16 -17.28 -19.43
N ASN A 328 -7.25 -16.24 -20.24
CA ASN A 328 -7.39 -16.32 -21.69
C ASN A 328 -6.02 -16.32 -22.43
N GLY A 329 -4.93 -16.49 -21.69
CA GLY A 329 -3.60 -16.69 -22.25
C GLY A 329 -2.79 -15.43 -22.54
N LYS A 330 -3.23 -14.24 -22.05
CA LYS A 330 -2.43 -13.02 -22.19
C LYS A 330 -1.43 -12.92 -21.03
N MET A 331 -0.20 -12.58 -21.36
CA MET A 331 0.76 -12.19 -20.33
C MET A 331 0.30 -10.91 -19.61
N PRO A 332 0.45 -10.81 -18.28
CA PRO A 332 0.14 -9.59 -17.55
C PRO A 332 1.08 -8.46 -17.98
N GLU A 333 0.64 -7.22 -17.84
CA GLU A 333 1.51 -6.06 -18.05
C GLU A 333 2.70 -6.12 -17.07
N ARG A 334 3.94 -5.97 -17.56
CA ARG A 334 5.15 -6.03 -16.71
C ARG A 334 5.09 -5.11 -15.48
N LYS A 335 4.39 -3.96 -15.59
CA LYS A 335 4.26 -2.99 -14.49
C LYS A 335 3.50 -3.51 -13.27
N ILE A 336 2.59 -4.50 -13.46
CA ILE A 336 1.83 -5.12 -12.36
C ILE A 336 2.51 -6.36 -11.79
N VAL A 337 3.57 -6.86 -12.44
CA VAL A 337 4.31 -8.03 -11.97
C VAL A 337 5.31 -7.62 -10.90
N ILE A 338 5.33 -8.37 -9.81
CA ILE A 338 6.20 -8.15 -8.65
C ILE A 338 7.56 -8.79 -8.90
N ASN A 339 7.59 -10.07 -9.26
CA ASN A 339 8.81 -10.83 -9.54
C ASN A 339 9.24 -10.69 -11.02
N LYS A 340 9.65 -9.47 -11.36
CA LYS A 340 10.00 -9.07 -12.73
C LYS A 340 11.10 -9.89 -13.37
N GLY A 341 12.05 -10.43 -12.58
CA GLY A 341 13.10 -11.32 -13.07
C GLY A 341 12.52 -12.57 -13.72
N LEU A 342 11.62 -13.26 -13.01
CA LEU A 342 10.94 -14.43 -13.56
C LEU A 342 10.08 -14.07 -14.78
N TYR A 343 9.39 -12.92 -14.77
CA TYR A 343 8.63 -12.45 -15.93
C TYR A 343 9.51 -12.30 -17.17
N ASP A 344 10.65 -11.61 -17.03
CA ASP A 344 11.58 -11.35 -18.14
C ASP A 344 12.17 -12.68 -18.70
N GLU A 345 12.46 -13.65 -17.82
CA GLU A 345 12.89 -14.99 -18.22
C GLU A 345 11.80 -15.74 -18.97
N LEU A 346 10.54 -15.66 -18.53
CA LEU A 346 9.42 -16.32 -19.18
C LEU A 346 9.15 -15.75 -20.57
N VAL A 347 9.12 -14.43 -20.70
CA VAL A 347 8.89 -13.75 -22.00
C VAL A 347 10.03 -14.02 -23.00
N ALA A 348 11.26 -14.21 -22.52
CA ALA A 348 12.40 -14.56 -23.38
C ALA A 348 12.36 -16.01 -23.91
N ARG A 349 11.50 -16.88 -23.37
CA ARG A 349 11.37 -18.27 -23.85
C ARG A 349 10.75 -18.31 -25.26
N PRO A 350 11.33 -19.03 -26.24
CA PRO A 350 10.82 -19.03 -27.64
C PRO A 350 9.35 -19.42 -27.77
N ALA A 351 8.85 -20.28 -26.88
CA ALA A 351 7.46 -20.73 -26.86
C ALA A 351 6.47 -19.60 -26.46
N LEU A 352 6.90 -18.59 -25.72
CA LEU A 352 6.08 -17.47 -25.22
C LEU A 352 6.26 -16.19 -26.05
N ALA A 353 7.33 -16.07 -26.82
CA ALA A 353 7.64 -14.88 -27.63
C ALA A 353 6.58 -14.53 -28.69
N ASN A 354 5.67 -15.46 -29.01
CA ASN A 354 4.58 -15.23 -29.97
C ASN A 354 3.27 -14.75 -29.32
N VAL A 355 3.16 -14.77 -27.99
CA VAL A 355 1.95 -14.39 -27.25
C VAL A 355 1.83 -12.86 -27.11
N GLU A 356 2.95 -12.11 -27.13
CA GLU A 356 2.95 -10.64 -27.07
C GLU A 356 2.48 -9.96 -28.37
N LYS A 357 2.36 -10.71 -29.49
CA LYS A 357 2.03 -10.15 -30.80
C LYS A 357 0.57 -10.38 -31.24
N ALA A 358 -0.23 -11.01 -30.42
CA ALA A 358 -1.67 -11.24 -30.65
C ALA A 358 -2.51 -10.43 -29.66
#